data_60e0bc39c5d1d5fb2bfd8260608b1e55
#
_entry.id   60e0bc39c5d1d5fb2bfd8260608b1e55
#
_cell.length_a   1.000
_cell.length_b   1.000
_cell.length_c   1.000
_cell.angle_alpha   90.00
_cell.angle_beta   90.00
_cell.angle_gamma   90.00
#
_symmetry.space_group_name_H-M   'P 1'
#
loop_
_entity.id
_entity.type
_entity.pdbx_description
1 polymer ?
#
loop_
_entity_poly.entity_id
_entity_poly.type
_entity_poly.pdbx_seq_one_letter_code
_entity_poly.pdbx_strand_id
1 'polypeptide(L)'
;MTEQNTRLGIVMMVATTFVFAVQDGISSHLAGEYNVMMVVMIRYWFFAAFVLTIASRHAGGIRAAAATKQPLLQGFRAVLLVAEICVMILAFTLLGLIESHAVFACYPLLIAALSGPILGEQVGWRRWVAIFIGFIGVLVILEPGYGVFEPAAAVPLLAALMFALYGLLTRYVARLDTAATSFFWTGTVGSVAMTIVGIWFWEPMTRSDWGWMAALCVTGALGHYTLIKCYEVAEASAVQPFAYLQLVFVSVIGISVFSETIRPNVAIGVCLVVGAGLFTLWRQRKLQS
;
A
#
# COMPACT_ATOMS: atom_id res chain seq x y z
N MET A 1 -12.56 -23.13 -3.08
CA MET A 1 -12.71 -21.96 -2.18
C MET A 1 -11.83 -22.25 -0.99
N THR A 2 -10.75 -21.50 -0.79
CA THR A 2 -9.92 -21.60 0.42
C THR A 2 -10.77 -21.22 1.63
N GLU A 3 -10.73 -22.06 2.68
CA GLU A 3 -11.42 -21.79 3.94
C GLU A 3 -10.99 -20.40 4.46
N GLN A 4 -11.94 -19.50 4.69
CA GLN A 4 -11.63 -18.17 5.16
C GLN A 4 -11.14 -18.21 6.60
N ASN A 5 -9.91 -17.77 6.84
CA ASN A 5 -9.30 -17.71 8.16
C ASN A 5 -9.05 -16.24 8.56
N THR A 6 -10.07 -15.60 9.11
CA THR A 6 -10.02 -14.19 9.52
C THR A 6 -8.93 -13.92 10.56
N ARG A 7 -8.66 -14.86 11.49
CA ARG A 7 -7.58 -14.67 12.50
C ARG A 7 -6.22 -14.60 11.84
N LEU A 8 -5.94 -15.52 10.91
CA LEU A 8 -4.69 -15.52 10.15
C LEU A 8 -4.58 -14.25 9.31
N GLY A 9 -5.66 -13.84 8.65
CA GLY A 9 -5.71 -12.58 7.89
C GLY A 9 -5.38 -11.35 8.74
N ILE A 10 -5.91 -11.26 9.97
CA ILE A 10 -5.60 -10.17 10.91
C ILE A 10 -4.11 -10.17 11.26
N VAL A 11 -3.55 -11.32 11.64
CA VAL A 11 -2.12 -11.44 11.97
C VAL A 11 -1.26 -11.02 10.77
N MET A 12 -1.61 -11.49 9.57
CA MET A 12 -0.91 -11.10 8.34
C MET A 12 -1.02 -9.60 8.06
N MET A 13 -2.19 -8.96 8.28
CA MET A 13 -2.34 -7.52 8.08
C MET A 13 -1.48 -6.73 9.09
N VAL A 14 -1.45 -7.11 10.37
CA VAL A 14 -0.59 -6.48 11.38
C VAL A 14 0.88 -6.62 11.01
N ALA A 15 1.33 -7.81 10.58
CA ALA A 15 2.70 -8.02 10.11
C ALA A 15 3.00 -7.19 8.86
N THR A 16 2.08 -7.13 7.92
CA THR A 16 2.20 -6.32 6.69
C THR A 16 2.38 -4.84 7.01
N THR A 17 1.54 -4.28 7.88
CA THR A 17 1.59 -2.86 8.23
C THR A 17 2.87 -2.48 8.97
N PHE A 18 3.38 -3.36 9.81
CA PHE A 18 4.70 -3.18 10.45
C PHE A 18 5.83 -3.20 9.41
N VAL A 19 5.84 -4.21 8.54
CA VAL A 19 6.87 -4.33 7.49
C VAL A 19 6.82 -3.15 6.53
N PHE A 20 5.61 -2.68 6.15
CA PHE A 20 5.46 -1.49 5.32
C PHE A 20 5.95 -0.22 6.01
N ALA A 21 5.67 -0.04 7.30
CA ALA A 21 6.16 1.13 8.02
C ALA A 21 7.71 1.18 8.06
N VAL A 22 8.36 0.04 8.30
CA VAL A 22 9.84 -0.06 8.22
C VAL A 22 10.33 0.22 6.81
N GLN A 23 9.71 -0.38 5.81
CA GLN A 23 10.01 -0.17 4.39
C GLN A 23 9.89 1.31 4.00
N ASP A 24 8.84 2.00 4.45
CA ASP A 24 8.57 3.39 4.11
C ASP A 24 9.57 4.33 4.78
N GLY A 25 9.99 4.03 6.01
CA GLY A 25 11.10 4.73 6.65
C GLY A 25 12.41 4.58 5.88
N ILE A 26 12.76 3.36 5.43
CA ILE A 26 13.96 3.13 4.59
C ILE A 26 13.81 3.84 3.25
N SER A 27 12.62 3.79 2.62
CA SER A 27 12.36 4.48 1.35
C SER A 27 12.51 5.99 1.49
N SER A 28 12.02 6.57 2.59
CA SER A 28 12.15 8.00 2.89
C SER A 28 13.64 8.41 3.04
N HIS A 29 14.43 7.59 3.76
CA HIS A 29 15.87 7.81 3.89
C HIS A 29 16.59 7.79 2.52
N LEU A 30 16.37 6.74 1.74
CA LEU A 30 17.03 6.60 0.43
C LEU A 30 16.56 7.65 -0.59
N ALA A 31 15.30 8.07 -0.54
CA ALA A 31 14.77 9.10 -1.43
C ALA A 31 15.25 10.52 -1.08
N GLY A 32 15.77 10.72 0.13
CA GLY A 32 16.50 11.96 0.51
C GLY A 32 17.88 12.09 -0.13
N GLU A 33 18.50 10.95 -0.49
CA GLU A 33 19.87 10.89 -1.01
C GLU A 33 19.94 10.52 -2.49
N TYR A 34 18.96 9.76 -3.01
CA TYR A 34 18.97 9.15 -4.35
C TYR A 34 17.67 9.38 -5.10
N ASN A 35 17.77 9.31 -6.44
CA ASN A 35 16.57 9.41 -7.27
C ASN A 35 15.59 8.26 -7.01
N VAL A 36 14.32 8.62 -6.74
CA VAL A 36 13.22 7.69 -6.42
C VAL A 36 13.08 6.60 -7.48
N MET A 37 13.20 6.94 -8.77
CA MET A 37 13.02 5.99 -9.88
C MET A 37 14.10 4.90 -9.85
N MET A 38 15.35 5.26 -9.52
CA MET A 38 16.43 4.30 -9.35
C MET A 38 16.19 3.38 -8.15
N VAL A 39 15.83 3.94 -6.99
CA VAL A 39 15.57 3.16 -5.76
C VAL A 39 14.46 2.14 -6.00
N VAL A 40 13.36 2.55 -6.62
CA VAL A 40 12.23 1.65 -6.92
C VAL A 40 12.61 0.63 -7.99
N MET A 41 13.42 0.99 -8.99
CA MET A 41 13.92 0.05 -10.01
C MET A 41 14.74 -1.08 -9.38
N ILE A 42 15.72 -0.76 -8.54
CA ILE A 42 16.57 -1.76 -7.87
C ILE A 42 15.72 -2.69 -6.99
N ARG A 43 14.78 -2.12 -6.24
CA ARG A 43 13.82 -2.89 -5.44
C ARG A 43 13.01 -3.87 -6.28
N TYR A 44 12.54 -3.46 -7.47
CA TYR A 44 11.77 -4.32 -8.36
C TYR A 44 12.63 -5.36 -9.07
N TRP A 45 13.92 -5.10 -9.33
CA TRP A 45 14.84 -6.13 -9.83
C TRP A 45 15.00 -7.27 -8.83
N PHE A 46 15.20 -6.92 -7.55
CA PHE A 46 15.22 -7.92 -6.49
C PHE A 46 13.89 -8.68 -6.41
N PHE A 47 12.78 -7.96 -6.46
CA PHE A 47 11.46 -8.57 -6.41
C PHE A 47 11.25 -9.55 -7.57
N ALA A 48 11.61 -9.18 -8.80
CA ALA A 48 11.54 -10.07 -9.95
C ALA A 48 12.45 -11.31 -9.78
N ALA A 49 13.70 -11.13 -9.37
CA ALA A 49 14.63 -12.23 -9.09
C ALA A 49 14.06 -13.19 -8.03
N PHE A 50 13.46 -12.65 -6.98
CA PHE A 50 12.84 -13.43 -5.91
C PHE A 50 11.65 -14.24 -6.39
N VAL A 51 10.69 -13.62 -7.11
CA VAL A 51 9.49 -14.33 -7.59
C VAL A 51 9.84 -15.34 -8.68
N LEU A 52 10.82 -15.07 -9.56
CA LEU A 52 11.30 -16.01 -10.56
C LEU A 52 11.97 -17.23 -9.92
N THR A 53 12.76 -17.01 -8.86
CA THR A 53 13.40 -18.08 -8.10
C THR A 53 12.38 -18.97 -7.41
N ILE A 54 11.35 -18.41 -6.78
CA ILE A 54 10.27 -19.19 -6.19
C ILE A 54 9.49 -19.93 -7.25
N ALA A 55 9.11 -19.26 -8.32
CA ALA A 55 8.35 -19.86 -9.42
C ALA A 55 9.09 -21.02 -10.09
N SER A 56 10.41 -20.91 -10.28
CA SER A 56 11.21 -21.98 -10.87
C SER A 56 11.29 -23.25 -10.02
N ARG A 57 11.14 -23.12 -8.70
CA ARG A 57 11.14 -24.24 -7.73
C ARG A 57 9.75 -24.84 -7.48
N HIS A 58 8.70 -24.19 -7.97
CA HIS A 58 7.33 -24.67 -7.76
C HIS A 58 6.97 -25.79 -8.76
N ALA A 59 6.10 -26.70 -8.33
CA ALA A 59 5.54 -27.72 -9.23
C ALA A 59 4.82 -27.05 -10.41
N GLY A 60 5.28 -27.32 -11.65
CA GLY A 60 4.79 -26.64 -12.86
C GLY A 60 5.64 -25.43 -13.31
N GLY A 61 6.63 -24.99 -12.51
CA GLY A 61 7.60 -23.97 -12.87
C GLY A 61 7.01 -22.58 -13.15
N ILE A 62 7.79 -21.77 -13.85
CA ILE A 62 7.42 -20.38 -14.21
C ILE A 62 6.11 -20.30 -15.01
N ARG A 63 5.85 -21.29 -15.89
CA ARG A 63 4.63 -21.31 -16.72
C ARG A 63 3.38 -21.40 -15.85
N ALA A 64 3.40 -22.23 -14.80
CA ALA A 64 2.26 -22.36 -13.87
C ALA A 64 2.06 -21.08 -13.05
N ALA A 65 3.14 -20.45 -12.58
CA ALA A 65 3.07 -19.19 -11.85
C ALA A 65 2.56 -18.04 -12.72
N ALA A 66 2.93 -18.01 -14.00
CA ALA A 66 2.49 -16.99 -14.95
C ALA A 66 1.07 -17.22 -15.48
N ALA A 67 0.53 -18.45 -15.35
CA ALA A 67 -0.78 -18.80 -15.90
C ALA A 67 -1.90 -18.00 -15.19
N THR A 68 -2.56 -17.13 -15.96
CA THR A 68 -3.68 -16.31 -15.51
C THR A 68 -4.78 -16.28 -16.55
N LYS A 69 -6.03 -16.16 -16.09
CA LYS A 69 -7.19 -15.91 -16.96
C LYS A 69 -7.43 -14.42 -17.22
N GLN A 70 -6.65 -13.55 -16.56
CA GLN A 70 -6.84 -12.10 -16.57
C GLN A 70 -5.51 -11.33 -16.79
N PRO A 71 -4.75 -11.61 -17.89
CA PRO A 71 -3.39 -11.08 -18.06
C PRO A 71 -3.34 -9.55 -18.13
N LEU A 72 -4.30 -8.91 -18.80
CA LEU A 72 -4.37 -7.44 -18.89
C LEU A 72 -4.61 -6.81 -17.53
N LEU A 73 -5.48 -7.39 -16.72
CA LEU A 73 -5.78 -6.89 -15.40
C LEU A 73 -4.64 -7.09 -14.41
N GLN A 74 -3.93 -8.23 -14.48
CA GLN A 74 -2.71 -8.49 -13.72
C GLN A 74 -1.60 -7.50 -14.10
N GLY A 75 -1.41 -7.24 -15.39
CA GLY A 75 -0.44 -6.25 -15.88
C GLY A 75 -0.78 -4.83 -15.41
N PHE A 76 -2.03 -4.40 -15.60
CA PHE A 76 -2.48 -3.08 -15.16
C PHE A 76 -2.30 -2.89 -13.65
N ARG A 77 -2.70 -3.88 -12.85
CA ARG A 77 -2.53 -3.86 -11.40
C ARG A 77 -1.05 -3.74 -10.98
N ALA A 78 -0.16 -4.44 -11.67
CA ALA A 78 1.27 -4.37 -11.39
C ALA A 78 1.86 -2.98 -11.69
N VAL A 79 1.51 -2.39 -12.84
CA VAL A 79 1.92 -1.03 -13.20
C VAL A 79 1.34 0.00 -12.25
N LEU A 80 0.07 -0.16 -11.87
CA LEU A 80 -0.61 0.74 -10.92
C LEU A 80 0.10 0.77 -9.56
N LEU A 81 0.54 -0.40 -9.05
CA LEU A 81 1.30 -0.47 -7.80
C LEU A 81 2.66 0.21 -7.93
N VAL A 82 3.37 -0.01 -9.03
CA VAL A 82 4.66 0.67 -9.28
C VAL A 82 4.50 2.18 -9.27
N ALA A 83 3.51 2.68 -10.00
CA ALA A 83 3.24 4.11 -10.07
C ALA A 83 2.83 4.68 -8.71
N GLU A 84 2.01 3.94 -7.95
CA GLU A 84 1.62 4.30 -6.59
C GLU A 84 2.84 4.43 -5.66
N ILE A 85 3.75 3.46 -5.68
CA ILE A 85 4.97 3.49 -4.86
C ILE A 85 5.82 4.72 -5.19
N CYS A 86 6.00 5.03 -6.48
CA CYS A 86 6.74 6.23 -6.89
C CYS A 86 6.07 7.52 -6.39
N VAL A 87 4.74 7.60 -6.51
CA VAL A 87 3.96 8.76 -6.04
C VAL A 87 4.04 8.89 -4.52
N MET A 88 3.95 7.77 -3.77
CA MET A 88 4.01 7.80 -2.31
C MET A 88 5.41 8.19 -1.80
N ILE A 89 6.48 7.67 -2.41
CA ILE A 89 7.85 8.08 -2.04
C ILE A 89 8.08 9.56 -2.36
N LEU A 90 7.55 10.04 -3.48
CA LEU A 90 7.57 11.49 -3.79
C LEU A 90 6.82 12.30 -2.70
N ALA A 91 5.69 11.79 -2.18
CA ALA A 91 5.01 12.44 -1.08
C ALA A 91 5.90 12.55 0.17
N PHE A 92 6.70 11.52 0.49
CA PHE A 92 7.63 11.57 1.62
C PHE A 92 8.67 12.68 1.48
N THR A 93 9.17 12.92 0.28
CA THR A 93 10.14 14.00 0.03
C THR A 93 9.53 15.39 0.09
N LEU A 94 8.22 15.52 -0.16
CA LEU A 94 7.50 16.79 -0.17
C LEU A 94 6.93 17.19 1.18
N LEU A 95 6.39 16.22 1.93
CA LEU A 95 5.60 16.46 3.15
C LEU A 95 6.17 15.77 4.39
N GLY A 96 7.20 14.93 4.24
CA GLY A 96 7.66 14.04 5.30
C GLY A 96 6.81 12.77 5.43
N LEU A 97 7.28 11.88 6.29
CA LEU A 97 6.73 10.52 6.43
C LEU A 97 5.36 10.53 7.13
N ILE A 98 5.23 11.27 8.23
CA ILE A 98 4.01 11.29 9.06
C ILE A 98 2.84 11.94 8.31
N GLU A 99 3.06 13.12 7.72
CA GLU A 99 1.99 13.87 7.04
C GLU A 99 1.49 13.13 5.79
N SER A 100 2.41 12.58 5.01
CA SER A 100 2.06 11.75 3.85
C SER A 100 1.19 10.57 4.24
N HIS A 101 1.54 9.85 5.32
CA HIS A 101 0.74 8.72 5.80
C HIS A 101 -0.57 9.14 6.46
N ALA A 102 -0.64 10.31 7.08
CA ALA A 102 -1.88 10.85 7.64
C ALA A 102 -2.95 11.03 6.54
N VAL A 103 -2.56 11.59 5.38
CA VAL A 103 -3.44 11.71 4.21
C VAL A 103 -3.70 10.34 3.59
N PHE A 104 -2.65 9.52 3.39
CA PHE A 104 -2.74 8.19 2.81
C PHE A 104 -3.68 7.27 3.60
N ALA A 105 -3.82 7.47 4.91
CA ALA A 105 -4.72 6.69 5.78
C ALA A 105 -6.21 6.76 5.38
N CYS A 106 -6.59 7.59 4.40
CA CYS A 106 -7.94 7.56 3.81
C CYS A 106 -8.16 6.39 2.84
N TYR A 107 -7.11 5.67 2.37
CA TYR A 107 -7.28 4.59 1.39
C TYR A 107 -8.26 3.49 1.81
N PRO A 108 -8.40 3.09 3.09
CA PRO A 108 -9.42 2.12 3.47
C PRO A 108 -10.85 2.63 3.28
N LEU A 109 -11.06 3.95 3.41
CA LEU A 109 -12.36 4.59 3.13
C LEU A 109 -12.63 4.59 1.62
N LEU A 110 -11.60 4.84 0.80
CA LEU A 110 -11.68 4.73 -0.66
C LEU A 110 -11.99 3.30 -1.11
N ILE A 111 -11.35 2.29 -0.50
CA ILE A 111 -11.69 0.87 -0.72
C ILE A 111 -13.17 0.65 -0.39
N ALA A 112 -13.64 1.16 0.75
CA ALA A 112 -15.02 1.02 1.16
C ALA A 112 -16.00 1.69 0.18
N ALA A 113 -15.68 2.88 -0.35
CA ALA A 113 -16.51 3.61 -1.30
C ALA A 113 -16.57 2.91 -2.67
N LEU A 114 -15.43 2.40 -3.13
CA LEU A 114 -15.29 1.81 -4.46
C LEU A 114 -15.59 0.30 -4.51
N SER A 115 -15.76 -0.36 -3.36
CA SER A 115 -16.07 -1.81 -3.30
C SER A 115 -17.41 -2.14 -3.96
N GLY A 116 -18.40 -1.23 -3.87
CA GLY A 116 -19.68 -1.39 -4.55
C GLY A 116 -19.53 -1.54 -6.06
N PRO A 117 -19.06 -0.49 -6.77
CA PRO A 117 -18.95 -0.50 -8.22
C PRO A 117 -17.92 -1.52 -8.77
N ILE A 118 -16.85 -1.84 -8.02
CA ILE A 118 -15.76 -2.72 -8.52
C ILE A 118 -16.01 -4.19 -8.16
N LEU A 119 -16.43 -4.45 -6.92
CA LEU A 119 -16.61 -5.83 -6.41
C LEU A 119 -18.07 -6.29 -6.38
N GLY A 120 -19.03 -5.39 -6.62
CA GLY A 120 -20.46 -5.67 -6.51
C GLY A 120 -20.95 -5.73 -5.05
N GLU A 121 -20.21 -5.17 -4.11
CA GLU A 121 -20.60 -5.14 -2.70
C GLU A 121 -21.66 -4.07 -2.43
N GLN A 122 -22.63 -4.35 -1.54
CA GLN A 122 -23.62 -3.36 -1.14
C GLN A 122 -23.06 -2.43 -0.05
N VAL A 123 -22.94 -1.15 -0.39
CA VAL A 123 -22.48 -0.11 0.55
C VAL A 123 -23.70 0.60 1.14
N GLY A 124 -24.09 0.26 2.38
CA GLY A 124 -25.22 0.88 3.07
C GLY A 124 -24.98 2.36 3.40
N TRP A 125 -26.07 3.16 3.56
CA TRP A 125 -26.02 4.62 3.78
C TRP A 125 -25.13 5.05 4.97
N ARG A 126 -25.10 4.25 6.05
CA ARG A 126 -24.26 4.53 7.23
C ARG A 126 -22.77 4.42 6.95
N ARG A 127 -22.39 3.54 6.01
CA ARG A 127 -21.01 3.43 5.53
C ARG A 127 -20.63 4.68 4.73
N TRP A 128 -21.56 5.21 3.94
CA TRP A 128 -21.39 6.49 3.25
C TRP A 128 -21.20 7.67 4.22
N VAL A 129 -21.97 7.72 5.33
CA VAL A 129 -21.77 8.74 6.38
C VAL A 129 -20.36 8.62 7.00
N ALA A 130 -19.91 7.40 7.32
CA ALA A 130 -18.57 7.21 7.86
C ALA A 130 -17.47 7.62 6.85
N ILE A 131 -17.63 7.27 5.56
CA ILE A 131 -16.73 7.72 4.49
C ILE A 131 -16.67 9.24 4.45
N PHE A 132 -17.82 9.92 4.51
CA PHE A 132 -17.89 11.39 4.49
C PHE A 132 -17.17 12.03 5.70
N ILE A 133 -17.38 11.49 6.91
CA ILE A 133 -16.67 11.93 8.13
C ILE A 133 -15.16 11.74 7.98
N GLY A 134 -14.73 10.60 7.42
CA GLY A 134 -13.31 10.35 7.17
C GLY A 134 -12.71 11.34 6.17
N PHE A 135 -13.43 11.70 5.10
CA PHE A 135 -12.99 12.74 4.17
C PHE A 135 -12.90 14.12 4.82
N ILE A 136 -13.80 14.46 5.77
CA ILE A 136 -13.64 15.67 6.58
C ILE A 136 -12.33 15.60 7.38
N GLY A 137 -11.98 14.44 7.94
CA GLY A 137 -10.70 14.23 8.61
C GLY A 137 -9.50 14.52 7.70
N VAL A 138 -9.54 14.06 6.43
CA VAL A 138 -8.49 14.38 5.44
C VAL A 138 -8.43 15.89 5.19
N LEU A 139 -9.56 16.57 5.05
CA LEU A 139 -9.59 18.03 4.89
C LEU A 139 -8.99 18.76 6.10
N VAL A 140 -9.23 18.27 7.33
CA VAL A 140 -8.61 18.83 8.54
C VAL A 140 -7.09 18.66 8.52
N ILE A 141 -6.57 17.51 8.05
CA ILE A 141 -5.11 17.29 7.89
C ILE A 141 -4.52 18.29 6.90
N LEU A 142 -5.20 18.51 5.78
CA LEU A 142 -4.74 19.37 4.69
C LEU A 142 -4.86 20.88 4.97
N GLU A 143 -5.58 21.28 6.03
CA GLU A 143 -5.82 22.70 6.40
C GLU A 143 -6.15 23.63 5.20
N PRO A 144 -7.19 23.40 4.41
CA PRO A 144 -7.52 24.28 3.30
C PRO A 144 -7.98 25.64 3.84
N GLY A 145 -7.15 26.68 3.79
CA GLY A 145 -7.58 28.02 4.19
C GLY A 145 -6.51 29.02 4.63
N TYR A 146 -5.30 28.59 4.94
CA TYR A 146 -4.20 29.49 5.34
C TYR A 146 -3.09 29.65 4.30
N GLY A 147 -3.47 29.80 3.07
CA GLY A 147 -2.57 29.95 1.94
C GLY A 147 -2.63 28.73 1.05
N VAL A 148 -3.46 28.81 0.05
CA VAL A 148 -3.50 27.97 -1.16
C VAL A 148 -3.28 26.47 -0.87
N PHE A 149 -4.18 25.63 -1.33
CA PHE A 149 -3.94 24.19 -1.50
C PHE A 149 -2.47 23.99 -1.86
N GLU A 150 -1.65 23.53 -0.93
CA GLU A 150 -0.30 23.11 -1.33
C GLU A 150 -0.50 21.95 -2.31
N PRO A 151 -0.10 22.09 -3.58
CA PRO A 151 -0.27 21.04 -4.58
C PRO A 151 0.37 19.71 -4.12
N ALA A 152 1.37 19.79 -3.23
CA ALA A 152 2.02 18.67 -2.59
C ALA A 152 1.05 17.76 -1.83
N ALA A 153 0.00 18.31 -1.22
CA ALA A 153 -1.00 17.54 -0.47
C ALA A 153 -1.89 16.64 -1.36
N ALA A 154 -2.02 16.96 -2.64
CA ALA A 154 -2.72 16.10 -3.60
C ALA A 154 -1.93 14.81 -3.90
N VAL A 155 -0.61 14.80 -3.69
CA VAL A 155 0.27 13.66 -4.03
C VAL A 155 -0.06 12.42 -3.18
N PRO A 156 -0.07 12.47 -1.84
CA PRO A 156 -0.43 11.31 -1.04
C PRO A 156 -1.91 10.92 -1.17
N LEU A 157 -2.81 11.84 -1.52
CA LEU A 157 -4.20 11.51 -1.81
C LEU A 157 -4.32 10.71 -3.12
N LEU A 158 -3.55 11.07 -4.14
CA LEU A 158 -3.45 10.30 -5.37
C LEU A 158 -2.87 8.90 -5.09
N ALA A 159 -1.81 8.80 -4.30
CA ALA A 159 -1.26 7.51 -3.88
C ALA A 159 -2.30 6.66 -3.14
N ALA A 160 -3.07 7.25 -2.22
CA ALA A 160 -4.15 6.56 -1.51
C ALA A 160 -5.22 6.00 -2.47
N LEU A 161 -5.62 6.78 -3.49
CA LEU A 161 -6.56 6.32 -4.52
C LEU A 161 -5.98 5.16 -5.35
N MET A 162 -4.72 5.29 -5.78
CA MET A 162 -4.04 4.26 -6.56
C MET A 162 -3.88 2.96 -5.75
N PHE A 163 -3.52 3.06 -4.47
CA PHE A 163 -3.40 1.90 -3.59
C PHE A 163 -4.77 1.26 -3.30
N ALA A 164 -5.81 2.06 -3.12
CA ALA A 164 -7.17 1.55 -2.97
C ALA A 164 -7.61 0.77 -4.21
N LEU A 165 -7.38 1.30 -5.41
CA LEU A 165 -7.66 0.60 -6.66
C LEU A 165 -6.83 -0.68 -6.79
N TYR A 166 -5.52 -0.64 -6.47
CA TYR A 166 -4.67 -1.83 -6.45
C TYR A 166 -5.23 -2.92 -5.52
N GLY A 167 -5.64 -2.56 -4.30
CA GLY A 167 -6.22 -3.49 -3.33
C GLY A 167 -7.53 -4.12 -3.83
N LEU A 168 -8.43 -3.32 -4.39
CA LEU A 168 -9.70 -3.78 -4.97
C LEU A 168 -9.47 -4.70 -6.18
N LEU A 169 -8.57 -4.34 -7.08
CA LEU A 169 -8.21 -5.16 -8.23
C LEU A 169 -7.51 -6.45 -7.79
N THR A 170 -6.67 -6.42 -6.74
CA THR A 170 -6.06 -7.62 -6.16
C THR A 170 -7.14 -8.57 -5.62
N ARG A 171 -8.14 -8.04 -4.93
CA ARG A 171 -9.29 -8.83 -4.46
C ARG A 171 -10.14 -9.37 -5.62
N TYR A 172 -10.30 -8.57 -6.68
CA TYR A 172 -11.05 -8.97 -7.87
C TYR A 172 -10.38 -10.14 -8.60
N VAL A 173 -9.07 -10.04 -8.88
CA VAL A 173 -8.33 -11.11 -9.59
C VAL A 173 -8.20 -12.38 -8.75
N ALA A 174 -8.20 -12.29 -7.42
CA ALA A 174 -8.14 -13.43 -6.51
C ALA A 174 -9.35 -14.37 -6.61
N ARG A 175 -10.40 -13.98 -7.35
CA ARG A 175 -11.55 -14.87 -7.66
C ARG A 175 -11.17 -15.98 -8.64
N LEU A 176 -10.18 -15.76 -9.50
CA LEU A 176 -9.78 -16.68 -10.58
C LEU A 176 -8.31 -17.06 -10.52
N ASP A 177 -7.46 -16.22 -9.94
CA ASP A 177 -6.03 -16.39 -9.86
C ASP A 177 -5.56 -16.59 -8.42
N THR A 178 -4.43 -17.28 -8.23
CA THR A 178 -3.83 -17.48 -6.91
C THR A 178 -3.00 -16.27 -6.48
N ALA A 179 -2.72 -16.17 -5.16
CA ALA A 179 -1.79 -15.17 -4.65
C ALA A 179 -0.39 -15.31 -5.27
N ALA A 180 0.07 -16.53 -5.54
CA ALA A 180 1.35 -16.79 -6.19
C ALA A 180 1.40 -16.21 -7.62
N THR A 181 0.32 -16.39 -8.40
CA THR A 181 0.17 -15.77 -9.73
C THR A 181 0.18 -14.25 -9.65
N SER A 182 -0.60 -13.68 -8.74
CA SER A 182 -0.66 -12.22 -8.54
C SER A 182 0.68 -11.66 -8.12
N PHE A 183 1.42 -12.35 -7.25
CA PHE A 183 2.74 -11.94 -6.78
C PHE A 183 3.79 -12.02 -7.91
N PHE A 184 3.74 -13.08 -8.73
CA PHE A 184 4.58 -13.22 -9.91
C PHE A 184 4.41 -12.07 -10.90
N TRP A 185 3.16 -11.73 -11.27
CA TRP A 185 2.86 -10.63 -12.18
C TRP A 185 3.28 -9.28 -11.61
N THR A 186 3.06 -9.04 -10.31
CA THR A 186 3.50 -7.80 -9.65
C THR A 186 5.01 -7.61 -9.74
N GLY A 187 5.80 -8.65 -9.44
CA GLY A 187 7.26 -8.56 -9.49
C GLY A 187 7.82 -8.44 -10.91
N THR A 188 7.33 -9.26 -11.86
CA THR A 188 7.88 -9.30 -13.21
C THR A 188 7.47 -8.09 -14.05
N VAL A 189 6.18 -7.75 -14.10
CA VAL A 189 5.71 -6.60 -14.89
C VAL A 189 6.18 -5.29 -14.25
N GLY A 190 6.17 -5.19 -12.91
CA GLY A 190 6.70 -4.03 -12.21
C GLY A 190 8.18 -3.81 -12.47
N SER A 191 8.98 -4.88 -12.51
CA SER A 191 10.40 -4.81 -12.87
C SER A 191 10.63 -4.29 -14.28
N VAL A 192 9.88 -4.79 -15.28
CA VAL A 192 9.96 -4.30 -16.65
C VAL A 192 9.61 -2.82 -16.73
N ALA A 193 8.49 -2.42 -16.12
CA ALA A 193 8.04 -1.03 -16.12
C ALA A 193 9.09 -0.10 -15.49
N MET A 194 9.63 -0.48 -14.32
CA MET A 194 10.63 0.34 -13.63
C MET A 194 11.98 0.33 -14.32
N THR A 195 12.37 -0.72 -15.02
CA THR A 195 13.62 -0.72 -15.79
C THR A 195 13.55 0.30 -16.93
N ILE A 196 12.42 0.36 -17.65
CA ILE A 196 12.22 1.34 -18.74
C ILE A 196 12.39 2.77 -18.26
N VAL A 197 11.90 3.08 -17.05
CA VAL A 197 11.95 4.46 -16.51
C VAL A 197 13.21 4.69 -15.70
N GLY A 198 13.52 3.80 -14.74
CA GLY A 198 14.54 4.02 -13.71
C GLY A 198 15.97 3.96 -14.22
N ILE A 199 16.24 3.25 -15.33
CA ILE A 199 17.59 3.09 -15.85
C ILE A 199 18.25 4.43 -16.25
N TRP A 200 17.43 5.42 -16.63
CA TRP A 200 17.89 6.76 -16.99
C TRP A 200 18.30 7.62 -15.80
N PHE A 201 17.96 7.20 -14.58
CA PHE A 201 18.25 7.91 -13.32
C PHE A 201 19.28 7.18 -12.48
N TRP A 202 20.09 6.31 -13.10
CA TRP A 202 21.13 5.58 -12.38
C TRP A 202 22.22 6.51 -11.87
N GLU A 203 22.53 6.38 -10.59
CA GLU A 203 23.62 7.07 -9.91
C GLU A 203 24.34 6.12 -8.92
N PRO A 204 25.66 6.35 -8.64
CA PRO A 204 26.40 5.46 -7.75
C PRO A 204 25.93 5.61 -6.30
N MET A 205 25.63 4.49 -5.66
CA MET A 205 25.21 4.43 -4.27
C MET A 205 26.41 4.13 -3.35
N THR A 206 26.41 4.74 -2.13
CA THR A 206 27.45 4.47 -1.12
C THR A 206 27.35 3.03 -0.60
N ARG A 207 28.46 2.51 -0.02
CA ARG A 207 28.46 1.15 0.56
C ARG A 207 27.47 1.00 1.71
N SER A 208 27.30 2.05 2.51
CA SER A 208 26.34 2.10 3.61
C SER A 208 24.92 1.93 3.09
N ASP A 209 24.57 2.68 2.04
CA ASP A 209 23.20 2.75 1.53
C ASP A 209 22.81 1.50 0.73
N TRP A 210 23.80 0.75 0.20
CA TRP A 210 23.54 -0.60 -0.32
C TRP A 210 23.00 -1.54 0.77
N GLY A 211 23.39 -1.35 2.06
CA GLY A 211 22.79 -2.09 3.18
C GLY A 211 21.32 -1.73 3.39
N TRP A 212 20.99 -0.44 3.36
CA TRP A 212 19.59 0.05 3.40
C TRP A 212 18.79 -0.42 2.20
N MET A 213 19.39 -0.37 1.00
CA MET A 213 18.77 -0.86 -0.21
C MET A 213 18.45 -2.37 -0.15
N ALA A 214 19.35 -3.19 0.38
CA ALA A 214 19.10 -4.61 0.59
C ALA A 214 17.95 -4.85 1.58
N ALA A 215 17.91 -4.10 2.70
CA ALA A 215 16.80 -4.17 3.66
C ALA A 215 15.46 -3.73 3.00
N LEU A 216 15.48 -2.68 2.18
CA LEU A 216 14.31 -2.22 1.41
C LEU A 216 13.80 -3.29 0.44
N CYS A 217 14.71 -3.97 -0.25
CA CYS A 217 14.37 -5.06 -1.18
C CYS A 217 13.66 -6.21 -0.46
N VAL A 218 14.19 -6.63 0.69
CA VAL A 218 13.61 -7.73 1.49
C VAL A 218 12.27 -7.34 2.08
N THR A 219 12.19 -6.17 2.73
CA THR A 219 10.94 -5.68 3.33
C THR A 219 9.87 -5.44 2.28
N GLY A 220 10.23 -4.93 1.10
CA GLY A 220 9.31 -4.74 -0.02
C GLY A 220 8.70 -6.04 -0.52
N ALA A 221 9.52 -7.05 -0.79
CA ALA A 221 9.04 -8.36 -1.24
C ALA A 221 8.17 -9.04 -0.16
N LEU A 222 8.61 -9.00 1.11
CA LEU A 222 7.90 -9.61 2.24
C LEU A 222 6.56 -8.91 2.49
N GLY A 223 6.52 -7.58 2.51
CA GLY A 223 5.32 -6.80 2.76
C GLY A 223 4.24 -7.06 1.70
N HIS A 224 4.60 -7.01 0.42
CA HIS A 224 3.64 -7.31 -0.65
C HIS A 224 3.21 -8.78 -0.70
N TYR A 225 4.10 -9.71 -0.38
CA TYR A 225 3.72 -11.12 -0.27
C TYR A 225 2.71 -11.35 0.84
N THR A 226 2.97 -10.80 2.04
CA THR A 226 2.05 -10.95 3.18
C THR A 226 0.71 -10.26 2.93
N LEU A 227 0.69 -9.09 2.27
CA LEU A 227 -0.54 -8.39 1.88
C LEU A 227 -1.38 -9.22 0.91
N ILE A 228 -0.76 -9.75 -0.15
CA ILE A 228 -1.47 -10.56 -1.16
C ILE A 228 -2.02 -11.84 -0.50
N LYS A 229 -1.24 -12.48 0.36
CA LYS A 229 -1.70 -13.64 1.14
C LYS A 229 -2.82 -13.30 2.12
N CYS A 230 -2.75 -12.15 2.77
CA CYS A 230 -3.82 -11.66 3.64
C CYS A 230 -5.15 -11.57 2.87
N TYR A 231 -5.15 -10.97 1.68
CA TYR A 231 -6.35 -10.86 0.83
C TYR A 231 -6.80 -12.19 0.18
N GLU A 232 -5.92 -13.18 0.10
CA GLU A 232 -6.31 -14.53 -0.33
C GLU A 232 -7.11 -15.26 0.77
N VAL A 233 -6.68 -15.14 2.04
CA VAL A 233 -7.23 -15.91 3.16
C VAL A 233 -8.34 -15.22 3.94
N ALA A 234 -8.54 -13.91 3.77
CA ALA A 234 -9.53 -13.13 4.50
C ALA A 234 -10.22 -12.08 3.62
N GLU A 235 -11.45 -11.72 4.01
CA GLU A 235 -12.15 -10.61 3.38
C GLU A 235 -11.44 -9.28 3.66
N ALA A 236 -11.36 -8.43 2.63
CA ALA A 236 -10.73 -7.11 2.76
C ALA A 236 -11.36 -6.32 3.91
N SER A 237 -12.69 -6.32 4.00
CA SER A 237 -13.44 -5.63 5.05
C SER A 237 -13.10 -6.08 6.48
N ALA A 238 -12.72 -7.34 6.68
CA ALA A 238 -12.40 -7.88 8.00
C ALA A 238 -11.00 -7.48 8.49
N VAL A 239 -10.06 -7.23 7.56
CA VAL A 239 -8.66 -6.92 7.87
C VAL A 239 -8.32 -5.42 7.79
N GLN A 240 -9.09 -4.62 7.07
CA GLN A 240 -8.88 -3.17 6.92
C GLN A 240 -8.73 -2.37 8.23
N PRO A 241 -9.41 -2.70 9.38
CA PRO A 241 -9.17 -2.01 10.63
C PRO A 241 -7.71 -2.00 11.04
N PHE A 242 -7.06 -3.12 10.79
CA PHE A 242 -5.67 -3.34 11.21
C PHE A 242 -4.68 -2.63 10.29
N ALA A 243 -5.12 -2.19 9.11
CA ALA A 243 -4.34 -1.36 8.21
C ALA A 243 -3.98 0.00 8.82
N TYR A 244 -4.84 0.55 9.69
CA TYR A 244 -4.54 1.81 10.38
C TYR A 244 -3.36 1.72 11.36
N LEU A 245 -2.94 0.52 11.75
CA LEU A 245 -1.73 0.33 12.55
C LEU A 245 -0.46 0.80 11.82
N GLN A 246 -0.47 0.82 10.47
CA GLN A 246 0.65 1.37 9.70
C GLN A 246 0.93 2.82 10.11
N LEU A 247 -0.10 3.63 10.27
CA LEU A 247 0.05 5.02 10.70
C LEU A 247 0.70 5.15 12.08
N VAL A 248 0.36 4.25 13.03
CA VAL A 248 1.01 4.21 14.35
C VAL A 248 2.49 3.87 14.21
N PHE A 249 2.81 2.81 13.46
CA PHE A 249 4.20 2.38 13.27
C PHE A 249 5.03 3.43 12.53
N VAL A 250 4.48 4.06 11.48
CA VAL A 250 5.12 5.14 10.74
C VAL A 250 5.35 6.36 11.63
N SER A 251 4.38 6.73 12.48
CA SER A 251 4.54 7.86 13.40
C SER A 251 5.67 7.62 14.40
N VAL A 252 5.80 6.39 14.91
CA VAL A 252 6.92 6.03 15.78
C VAL A 252 8.26 6.17 15.04
N ILE A 253 8.35 5.72 13.80
CA ILE A 253 9.57 5.83 12.98
C ILE A 253 9.85 7.30 12.64
N GLY A 254 8.85 8.08 12.21
CA GLY A 254 8.98 9.49 11.87
C GLY A 254 9.53 10.32 13.04
N ILE A 255 8.97 10.12 14.25
CA ILE A 255 9.44 10.80 15.45
C ILE A 255 10.83 10.34 15.87
N SER A 256 11.08 9.01 15.91
CA SER A 256 12.30 8.47 16.50
C SER A 256 13.53 8.53 15.57
N VAL A 257 13.33 8.44 14.25
CA VAL A 257 14.41 8.39 13.25
C VAL A 257 14.56 9.71 12.51
N PHE A 258 13.44 10.33 12.13
CA PHE A 258 13.45 11.55 11.31
C PHE A 258 13.22 12.82 12.12
N SER A 259 13.04 12.73 13.46
CA SER A 259 12.75 13.88 14.34
C SER A 259 11.51 14.68 13.89
N GLU A 260 10.57 14.03 13.22
CA GLU A 260 9.32 14.66 12.81
C GLU A 260 8.42 14.96 14.02
N THR A 261 7.59 15.99 13.91
CA THR A 261 6.62 16.37 14.93
C THR A 261 5.20 16.23 14.41
N ILE A 262 4.30 15.75 15.25
CA ILE A 262 2.88 15.63 14.87
C ILE A 262 2.20 16.99 15.11
N ARG A 263 1.74 17.63 14.04
CA ARG A 263 0.96 18.87 14.14
C ARG A 263 -0.43 18.58 14.72
N PRO A 264 -1.04 19.48 15.52
CA PRO A 264 -2.36 19.25 16.14
C PRO A 264 -3.48 18.96 15.15
N ASN A 265 -3.50 19.65 13.99
CA ASN A 265 -4.47 19.39 12.92
C ASN A 265 -4.32 17.98 12.35
N VAL A 266 -3.08 17.49 12.16
CA VAL A 266 -2.79 16.12 11.71
C VAL A 266 -3.35 15.13 12.73
N ALA A 267 -3.09 15.33 14.04
CA ALA A 267 -3.62 14.46 15.10
C ALA A 267 -5.17 14.42 15.11
N ILE A 268 -5.84 15.56 15.00
CA ILE A 268 -7.31 15.64 14.96
C ILE A 268 -7.86 14.95 13.71
N GLY A 269 -7.30 15.25 12.54
CA GLY A 269 -7.74 14.65 11.28
C GLY A 269 -7.55 13.14 11.23
N VAL A 270 -6.42 12.64 11.76
CA VAL A 270 -6.15 11.20 11.92
C VAL A 270 -7.19 10.54 12.82
N CYS A 271 -7.54 11.15 13.95
CA CYS A 271 -8.60 10.63 14.82
C CYS A 271 -9.94 10.50 14.08
N LEU A 272 -10.30 11.47 13.23
CA LEU A 272 -11.51 11.42 12.42
C LEU A 272 -11.45 10.30 11.35
N VAL A 273 -10.35 10.19 10.60
CA VAL A 273 -10.15 9.15 9.56
C VAL A 273 -10.21 7.76 10.17
N VAL A 274 -9.41 7.51 11.21
CA VAL A 274 -9.32 6.22 11.89
C VAL A 274 -10.65 5.89 12.57
N GLY A 275 -11.26 6.85 13.27
CA GLY A 275 -12.56 6.68 13.93
C GLY A 275 -13.67 6.31 12.93
N ALA A 276 -13.72 6.98 11.78
CA ALA A 276 -14.66 6.67 10.70
C ALA A 276 -14.45 5.25 10.14
N GLY A 277 -13.19 4.86 9.92
CA GLY A 277 -12.82 3.52 9.47
C GLY A 277 -13.24 2.44 10.47
N LEU A 278 -12.88 2.59 11.73
CA LEU A 278 -13.21 1.65 12.81
C LEU A 278 -14.74 1.53 13.01
N PHE A 279 -15.48 2.64 12.94
CA PHE A 279 -16.94 2.62 13.01
C PHE A 279 -17.56 1.79 11.88
N THR A 280 -17.07 1.96 10.65
CA THR A 280 -17.53 1.19 9.49
C THR A 280 -17.41 -0.33 9.74
N LEU A 281 -16.33 -0.74 10.36
CA LEU A 281 -15.98 -2.15 10.62
C LEU A 281 -16.74 -2.74 11.80
N TRP A 282 -16.85 -2.00 12.91
CA TRP A 282 -17.65 -2.41 14.06
C TRP A 282 -19.08 -2.74 13.64
N ARG A 283 -19.62 -1.92 12.74
CA ARG A 283 -20.97 -2.11 12.25
C ARG A 283 -21.12 -3.30 11.30
N GLN A 284 -20.14 -3.57 10.44
CA GLN A 284 -20.18 -4.77 9.58
C GLN A 284 -20.26 -6.05 10.42
N ARG A 285 -19.46 -6.14 11.50
CA ARG A 285 -19.51 -7.30 12.43
C ARG A 285 -20.89 -7.48 13.08
N LYS A 286 -21.56 -6.37 13.45
CA LYS A 286 -22.88 -6.40 14.09
C LYS A 286 -24.02 -6.81 13.14
N LEU A 287 -23.83 -6.76 11.83
CA LEU A 287 -24.81 -7.19 10.82
C LEU A 287 -24.60 -8.65 10.38
N GLN A 288 -23.45 -9.24 10.72
CA GLN A 288 -23.11 -10.64 10.42
C GLN A 288 -23.32 -11.57 11.64
N SER A 289 -23.48 -11.01 12.83
CA SER A 289 -23.90 -11.70 14.06
C SER A 289 -25.43 -11.65 14.23
#